data_3e065366b0600303c15edd407ba2220b
#
_entry.id   3e065366b0600303c15edd407ba2220b
#
_cell.length_a   1.000
_cell.length_b   1.000
_cell.length_c   1.000
_cell.angle_alpha   90.00
_cell.angle_beta   90.00
_cell.angle_gamma   90.00
#
_symmetry.space_group_name_H-M   'P 1'
#
loop_
_entity.id
_entity.type
_entity.pdbx_description
1 polymer ?
#
loop_
_entity_poly.entity_id
_entity_poly.type
_entity_poly.pdbx_seq_one_letter_code
_entity_poly.pdbx_strand_id
1 'polypeptide(L)'
;MPFVRVSLPRQLADAQLGSISDAVHEAMVRTFNVPAKDRFQVLTRHAPGELVCAAEYLDIHHGDQVAFVQITCNEGRTLDMKKALFAQLAAGIAAASPIRQDDVIVSLVEVKKENWSFGNGIAQYAV
;
A
#
# COMPACT_ATOMS: atom_id res chain seq x y z
N MET A 1 -2.84 -1.73 13.29
CA MET A 1 -1.79 -0.77 12.89
C MET A 1 -1.11 -1.23 11.63
N PRO A 2 -1.29 -0.60 10.50
CA PRO A 2 -0.54 -0.96 9.30
C PRO A 2 0.68 -0.07 9.10
N PHE A 3 1.73 -0.66 8.55
CA PHE A 3 2.88 0.02 8.00
C PHE A 3 2.91 -0.24 6.50
N VAL A 4 3.00 0.81 5.70
CA VAL A 4 2.87 0.70 4.25
C VAL A 4 4.15 1.17 3.55
N ARG A 5 4.66 0.34 2.65
CA ARG A 5 5.68 0.74 1.68
C ARG A 5 5.03 0.84 0.32
N VAL A 6 5.18 1.99 -0.33
CA VAL A 6 4.67 2.22 -1.68
C VAL A 6 5.85 2.55 -2.58
N SER A 7 6.12 1.67 -3.53
CA SER A 7 7.20 1.84 -4.52
C SER A 7 6.58 2.28 -5.84
N LEU A 8 7.01 3.43 -6.34
CA LEU A 8 6.35 4.17 -7.41
C LEU A 8 7.33 4.55 -8.53
N PRO A 9 6.82 4.83 -9.75
CA PRO A 9 7.63 5.37 -10.82
C PRO A 9 8.18 6.76 -10.49
N ARG A 10 9.36 7.07 -11.02
CA ARG A 10 10.08 8.32 -10.73
C ARG A 10 9.38 9.57 -11.24
N GLN A 11 8.67 9.48 -12.34
CA GLN A 11 8.07 10.63 -13.02
C GLN A 11 6.84 11.21 -12.34
N LEU A 12 6.37 10.61 -11.24
CA LEU A 12 5.27 11.16 -10.48
C LEU A 12 5.68 12.49 -9.83
N ALA A 13 4.82 13.50 -9.93
CA ALA A 13 5.01 14.78 -9.28
C ALA A 13 4.76 14.65 -7.76
N ASP A 14 5.30 15.58 -6.97
CA ASP A 14 5.10 15.61 -5.52
C ASP A 14 3.61 15.63 -5.14
N ALA A 15 2.79 16.39 -5.88
CA ALA A 15 1.34 16.43 -5.64
C ALA A 15 0.68 15.07 -5.86
N GLN A 16 1.11 14.32 -6.87
CA GLN A 16 0.59 12.97 -7.13
C GLN A 16 1.03 12.00 -6.02
N LEU A 17 2.27 12.13 -5.56
CA LEU A 17 2.77 11.34 -4.44
C LEU A 17 1.91 11.54 -3.19
N GLY A 18 1.59 12.79 -2.86
CA GLY A 18 0.71 13.14 -1.75
C GLY A 18 -0.70 12.57 -1.91
N SER A 19 -1.27 12.66 -3.12
CA SER A 19 -2.59 12.12 -3.42
C SER A 19 -2.63 10.60 -3.32
N ILE A 20 -1.59 9.92 -3.76
CA ILE A 20 -1.45 8.46 -3.61
C ILE A 20 -1.37 8.09 -2.12
N SER A 21 -0.57 8.81 -1.35
CA SER A 21 -0.45 8.60 0.10
C SER A 21 -1.82 8.70 0.78
N ASP A 22 -2.60 9.73 0.44
CA ASP A 22 -3.94 9.91 0.98
C ASP A 22 -4.90 8.78 0.56
N ALA A 23 -4.85 8.39 -0.71
CA ALA A 23 -5.69 7.31 -1.24
C ALA A 23 -5.40 5.97 -0.55
N VAL A 24 -4.14 5.66 -0.32
CA VAL A 24 -3.72 4.44 0.39
C VAL A 24 -4.24 4.46 1.82
N HIS A 25 -4.07 5.55 2.53
CA HIS A 25 -4.54 5.68 3.91
C HIS A 25 -6.06 5.58 3.99
N GLU A 26 -6.78 6.27 3.11
CA GLU A 26 -8.24 6.24 3.06
C GLU A 26 -8.78 4.83 2.78
N ALA A 27 -8.14 4.09 1.90
CA ALA A 27 -8.52 2.69 1.63
C ALA A 27 -8.45 1.84 2.90
N MET A 28 -7.41 2.00 3.70
CA MET A 28 -7.28 1.27 4.95
C MET A 28 -8.28 1.72 6.03
N VAL A 29 -8.55 3.01 6.11
CA VAL A 29 -9.57 3.53 7.03
C VAL A 29 -10.94 2.95 6.68
N ARG A 30 -11.30 2.90 5.41
CA ARG A 30 -12.62 2.43 4.96
C ARG A 30 -12.78 0.91 5.05
N THR A 31 -11.73 0.14 4.80
CA THR A 31 -11.85 -1.31 4.66
C THR A 31 -11.30 -2.09 5.85
N PHE A 32 -10.30 -1.56 6.53
CA PHE A 32 -9.63 -2.22 7.65
C PHE A 32 -9.94 -1.58 9.00
N ASN A 33 -10.84 -0.60 9.03
CA ASN A 33 -11.20 0.13 10.24
C ASN A 33 -10.00 0.77 10.94
N VAL A 34 -9.00 1.18 10.18
CA VAL A 34 -7.81 1.86 10.70
C VAL A 34 -8.22 3.26 11.17
N PRO A 35 -7.86 3.67 12.38
CA PRO A 35 -8.12 5.04 12.84
C PRO A 35 -7.47 6.07 11.91
N ALA A 36 -8.14 7.21 11.71
CA ALA A 36 -7.68 8.25 10.78
C ALA A 36 -6.29 8.78 11.09
N LYS A 37 -5.88 8.77 12.37
CA LYS A 37 -4.55 9.24 12.80
C LYS A 37 -3.46 8.17 12.75
N ASP A 38 -3.84 6.94 12.47
CA ASP A 38 -2.95 5.80 12.43
C ASP A 38 -2.35 5.66 11.04
N ARG A 39 -1.29 6.43 10.78
CA ARG A 39 -0.72 6.57 9.43
C ARG A 39 0.79 6.46 9.46
N PHE A 40 1.31 5.34 8.93
CA PHE A 40 2.74 5.06 8.83
C PHE A 40 3.05 4.58 7.41
N GLN A 41 3.74 5.41 6.63
CA GLN A 41 3.98 5.15 5.22
C GLN A 41 5.41 5.53 4.84
N VAL A 42 6.01 4.72 3.97
CA VAL A 42 7.24 5.05 3.25
C VAL A 42 6.91 5.01 1.77
N LEU A 43 7.02 6.14 1.09
CA LEU A 43 6.81 6.24 -0.35
C LEU A 43 8.15 6.51 -1.02
N THR A 44 8.48 5.70 -2.02
CA THR A 44 9.74 5.82 -2.75
C THR A 44 9.47 5.86 -4.24
N ARG A 45 10.05 6.86 -4.93
CA ARG A 45 10.05 6.94 -6.38
C ARG A 45 11.33 6.28 -6.89
N HIS A 46 11.19 5.45 -7.92
CA HIS A 46 12.28 4.63 -8.45
C HIS A 46 12.63 5.02 -9.88
N ALA A 47 13.91 4.96 -10.19
CA ALA A 47 14.39 5.16 -11.57
C ALA A 47 13.93 4.00 -12.48
N PRO A 48 13.86 4.22 -13.80
CA PRO A 48 13.55 3.15 -14.75
C PRO A 48 14.47 1.94 -14.53
N GLY A 49 13.90 0.74 -14.53
CA GLY A 49 14.62 -0.51 -14.30
C GLY A 49 14.75 -0.93 -12.85
N GLU A 50 14.37 -0.07 -11.90
CA GLU A 50 14.42 -0.42 -10.48
C GLU A 50 13.14 -1.12 -9.99
N LEU A 51 12.02 -0.93 -10.68
CA LEU A 51 10.80 -1.68 -10.45
C LEU A 51 10.66 -2.70 -11.58
N VAL A 52 10.73 -3.97 -11.23
CA VAL A 52 10.68 -5.07 -12.20
C VAL A 52 9.39 -5.84 -11.99
N CYS A 53 8.58 -5.92 -13.03
CA CYS A 53 7.29 -6.58 -13.01
C CYS A 53 7.13 -7.45 -14.24
N ALA A 54 6.54 -8.64 -14.07
CA ALA A 54 6.20 -9.50 -15.19
C ALA A 54 5.27 -8.75 -16.15
N ALA A 55 5.53 -8.81 -17.46
CA ALA A 55 4.70 -8.14 -18.46
C ALA A 55 3.27 -8.65 -18.45
N GLU A 56 3.07 -9.92 -18.12
CA GLU A 56 1.76 -10.54 -17.99
C GLU A 56 1.76 -11.56 -16.86
N TYR A 57 0.73 -11.52 -16.04
CA TYR A 57 0.55 -12.48 -14.96
C TYR A 57 -0.94 -12.65 -14.66
N LEU A 58 -1.44 -13.88 -14.63
CA LEU A 58 -2.86 -14.20 -14.38
C LEU A 58 -3.81 -13.40 -15.29
N ASP A 59 -3.44 -13.28 -16.58
CA ASP A 59 -4.18 -12.54 -17.60
C ASP A 59 -4.24 -11.02 -17.37
N ILE A 60 -3.36 -10.50 -16.52
CA ILE A 60 -3.21 -9.05 -16.32
C ILE A 60 -1.98 -8.59 -17.07
N HIS A 61 -2.14 -7.59 -17.93
CA HIS A 61 -1.04 -6.97 -18.69
C HIS A 61 -0.52 -5.77 -17.93
N HIS A 62 0.76 -5.81 -17.53
CA HIS A 62 1.41 -4.72 -16.81
C HIS A 62 2.13 -3.78 -17.78
N GLY A 63 1.97 -2.49 -17.56
CA GLY A 63 2.66 -1.44 -18.31
C GLY A 63 3.95 -0.98 -17.62
N ASP A 64 4.43 0.20 -18.03
CA ASP A 64 5.69 0.76 -17.52
C ASP A 64 5.54 1.46 -16.16
N GLN A 65 4.31 1.75 -15.76
CA GLN A 65 3.98 2.56 -14.59
C GLN A 65 3.38 1.69 -13.50
N VAL A 66 4.18 0.78 -12.94
CA VAL A 66 3.68 -0.10 -11.88
C VAL A 66 3.88 0.52 -10.49
N ALA A 67 2.99 0.18 -9.58
CA ALA A 67 3.09 0.50 -8.16
C ALA A 67 3.09 -0.79 -7.37
N PHE A 68 4.08 -0.96 -6.49
CA PHE A 68 4.09 -2.04 -5.51
C PHE A 68 3.68 -1.47 -4.17
N VAL A 69 2.64 -2.03 -3.58
CA VAL A 69 2.12 -1.64 -2.26
C VAL A 69 2.29 -2.83 -1.33
N GLN A 70 3.18 -2.71 -0.37
CA GLN A 70 3.38 -3.73 0.67
C GLN A 70 2.85 -3.20 1.99
N ILE A 71 1.93 -3.93 2.58
CA ILE A 71 1.28 -3.53 3.83
C ILE A 71 1.57 -4.59 4.88
N THR A 72 2.23 -4.17 5.96
CA THR A 72 2.41 -5.00 7.15
C THR A 72 1.32 -4.60 8.13
N CYS A 73 0.53 -5.57 8.59
CA CYS A 73 -0.59 -5.33 9.49
C CYS A 73 -0.77 -6.50 10.45
N ASN A 74 -1.52 -6.25 11.53
CA ASN A 74 -1.91 -7.31 12.44
C ASN A 74 -2.79 -8.33 11.74
N GLU A 75 -2.61 -9.60 12.06
CA GLU A 75 -3.49 -10.67 11.62
C GLU A 75 -4.93 -10.47 12.15
N GLY A 76 -5.91 -11.08 11.49
CA GLY A 76 -7.30 -11.09 11.95
C GLY A 76 -8.32 -10.46 11.00
N ARG A 77 -7.90 -9.80 9.91
CA ARG A 77 -8.84 -9.29 8.90
C ARG A 77 -9.39 -10.43 8.07
N THR A 78 -10.66 -10.32 7.71
CA THR A 78 -11.34 -11.34 6.88
C THR A 78 -10.90 -11.24 5.42
N LEU A 79 -11.15 -12.30 4.66
CA LEU A 79 -10.91 -12.30 3.21
C LEU A 79 -11.69 -11.19 2.51
N ASP A 80 -12.95 -10.96 2.90
CA ASP A 80 -13.77 -9.91 2.29
C ASP A 80 -13.20 -8.51 2.55
N MET A 81 -12.67 -8.26 3.75
CA MET A 81 -11.98 -7.01 4.06
C MET A 81 -10.74 -6.82 3.18
N LYS A 82 -9.97 -7.88 2.98
CA LYS A 82 -8.77 -7.85 2.13
C LYS A 82 -9.13 -7.59 0.66
N LYS A 83 -10.16 -8.25 0.14
CA LYS A 83 -10.64 -8.00 -1.23
C LYS A 83 -11.11 -6.55 -1.40
N ALA A 84 -11.83 -6.01 -0.42
CA ALA A 84 -12.27 -4.62 -0.44
C ALA A 84 -11.07 -3.66 -0.42
N LEU A 85 -10.06 -3.94 0.40
CA LEU A 85 -8.84 -3.14 0.45
C LEU A 85 -8.14 -3.12 -0.92
N PHE A 86 -7.96 -4.26 -1.54
CA PHE A 86 -7.29 -4.34 -2.86
C PHE A 86 -8.03 -3.53 -3.91
N ALA A 87 -9.36 -3.64 -3.95
CA ALA A 87 -10.19 -2.88 -4.88
C ALA A 87 -10.08 -1.37 -4.63
N GLN A 88 -10.14 -0.95 -3.37
CA GLN A 88 -10.03 0.47 -2.98
C GLN A 88 -8.64 1.04 -3.28
N LEU A 89 -7.58 0.28 -3.03
CA LEU A 89 -6.22 0.70 -3.34
C LEU A 89 -6.03 0.90 -4.84
N ALA A 90 -6.45 -0.06 -5.66
CA ALA A 90 -6.32 0.04 -7.11
C ALA A 90 -7.10 1.23 -7.67
N ALA A 91 -8.36 1.40 -7.25
CA ALA A 91 -9.19 2.51 -7.68
C ALA A 91 -8.64 3.87 -7.23
N GLY A 92 -8.21 3.96 -5.97
CA GLY A 92 -7.69 5.20 -5.39
C GLY A 92 -6.38 5.66 -6.02
N ILE A 93 -5.45 4.74 -6.23
CA ILE A 93 -4.17 5.06 -6.87
C ILE A 93 -4.38 5.46 -8.34
N ALA A 94 -5.26 4.78 -9.05
CA ALA A 94 -5.59 5.12 -10.44
C ALA A 94 -6.27 6.49 -10.55
N ALA A 95 -7.10 6.88 -9.59
CA ALA A 95 -7.72 8.20 -9.55
C ALA A 95 -6.73 9.31 -9.20
N ALA A 96 -5.67 8.99 -8.44
CA ALA A 96 -4.69 9.96 -7.93
C ALA A 96 -3.48 10.15 -8.87
N SER A 97 -3.33 9.35 -9.91
CA SER A 97 -2.12 9.29 -10.72
C SER A 97 -2.38 8.70 -12.11
N PRO A 98 -1.39 8.73 -13.03
CA PRO A 98 -1.49 8.03 -14.30
C PRO A 98 -1.40 6.49 -14.20
N ILE A 99 -1.17 5.95 -13.02
CA ILE A 99 -1.04 4.50 -12.82
C ILE A 99 -2.41 3.84 -13.03
N ARG A 100 -2.47 2.83 -13.91
CA ARG A 100 -3.71 2.08 -14.16
C ARG A 100 -3.97 1.10 -13.02
N GLN A 101 -5.23 0.71 -12.82
CA GLN A 101 -5.56 -0.31 -11.83
C GLN A 101 -4.82 -1.62 -12.07
N ASP A 102 -4.61 -2.00 -13.33
CA ASP A 102 -3.87 -3.20 -13.74
C ASP A 102 -2.42 -3.20 -13.23
N ASP A 103 -1.88 -2.03 -12.94
CA ASP A 103 -0.49 -1.84 -12.57
C ASP A 103 -0.29 -1.66 -11.07
N VAL A 104 -1.31 -1.86 -10.26
CA VAL A 104 -1.24 -1.79 -8.80
C VAL A 104 -1.13 -3.21 -8.24
N ILE A 105 0.04 -3.54 -7.72
CA ILE A 105 0.32 -4.85 -7.12
C ILE A 105 0.38 -4.67 -5.60
N VAL A 106 -0.39 -5.48 -4.87
CA VAL A 106 -0.49 -5.38 -3.42
C VAL A 106 -0.10 -6.69 -2.76
N SER A 107 0.68 -6.60 -1.70
CA SER A 107 1.02 -7.74 -0.85
C SER A 107 0.77 -7.38 0.60
N LEU A 108 0.02 -8.22 1.31
CA LEU A 108 -0.19 -8.09 2.74
C LEU A 108 0.76 -9.01 3.49
N VAL A 109 1.41 -8.46 4.51
CA VAL A 109 2.26 -9.22 5.44
C VAL A 109 1.58 -9.15 6.80
N GLU A 110 1.03 -10.26 7.24
CA GLU A 110 0.33 -10.32 8.52
C GLU A 110 1.30 -10.69 9.64
N VAL A 111 1.20 -9.97 10.76
CA VAL A 111 2.07 -10.17 11.91
C VAL A 111 1.26 -10.22 13.20
N LYS A 112 1.88 -10.76 14.25
CA LYS A 112 1.33 -10.70 15.60
C LYS A 112 1.56 -9.33 16.21
N LYS A 113 0.71 -8.94 17.15
CA LYS A 113 0.81 -7.65 17.84
C LYS A 113 2.15 -7.43 18.54
N GLU A 114 2.77 -8.50 19.02
CA GLU A 114 4.07 -8.44 19.71
C GLU A 114 5.24 -8.03 18.79
N ASN A 115 5.00 -7.98 17.49
CA ASN A 115 6.05 -7.66 16.50
C ASN A 115 6.25 -6.15 16.27
N TRP A 116 5.53 -5.31 17.03
CA TRP A 116 5.56 -3.86 16.82
C TRP A 116 6.27 -3.12 17.94
N SER A 117 7.04 -2.12 17.55
CA SER A 117 7.47 -1.02 18.40
C SER A 117 7.23 0.29 17.66
N PHE A 118 6.45 1.19 18.26
CA PHE A 118 6.11 2.48 17.65
C PHE A 118 6.96 3.63 18.18
N GLY A 119 8.06 3.30 18.81
CA GLY A 119 9.00 4.27 19.35
C GLY A 119 9.46 3.91 20.75
N ASN A 120 10.50 4.55 21.19
CA ASN A 120 11.14 4.37 22.49
C ASN A 120 11.63 2.93 22.75
N GLY A 121 11.67 2.08 21.73
CA GLY A 121 12.10 0.68 21.87
C GLY A 121 11.17 -0.19 22.70
N ILE A 122 9.90 0.19 22.81
CA ILE A 122 8.90 -0.51 23.64
C ILE A 122 7.93 -1.25 22.71
N ALA A 123 7.55 -2.47 23.10
CA ALA A 123 6.50 -3.23 22.43
C ALA A 123 5.14 -2.84 23.02
N GLN A 124 4.54 -1.75 22.53
CA GLN A 124 3.35 -1.16 23.12
C GLN A 124 2.14 -2.12 23.15
N TYR A 125 2.04 -3.03 22.17
CA TYR A 125 0.94 -3.98 22.11
C TYR A 125 1.15 -5.24 22.95
N ALA A 126 2.35 -5.43 23.50
CA ALA A 126 2.72 -6.66 24.23
C ALA A 126 3.05 -6.41 25.70
N VAL A 127 2.66 -5.26 26.21
CA VAL A 127 2.87 -4.93 27.64
C VAL A 127 1.73 -5.40 28.52
#